data_1891db392044e6a54bc27ef062170f5f
#
_entry.id   1891db392044e6a54bc27ef062170f5f
#
_cell.length_a   1.000
_cell.length_b   1.000
_cell.length_c   1.000
_cell.angle_alpha   90.00
_cell.angle_beta   90.00
_cell.angle_gamma   90.00
#
_symmetry.space_group_name_H-M   'P 1'
#
loop_
_entity.id
_entity.type
_entity.pdbx_description
1 polymer ?
#
loop_
_entity_poly.entity_id
_entity_poly.type
_entity_poly.pdbx_seq_one_letter_code
_entity_poly.pdbx_strand_id
1 'polypeptide(L)'
;MKEKVAVVFGTFAPLHQGHIDLIQRAKRQCDRVRVIVSGYKGDRGEEVGLPLQKRFRYIREGFSNDELTQIYKLDETDLPRYPLGWEPWLKTALETIQYHAEREELIFFVGEKA
;
A
#
# COMPACT_ATOMS: atom_id res chain seq x y z
N MET A 1 -6.00 -23.56 7.46
CA MET A 1 -6.78 -22.48 6.88
C MET A 1 -5.90 -21.25 6.74
N LYS A 2 -5.95 -20.58 5.61
CA LYS A 2 -5.11 -19.40 5.38
C LYS A 2 -5.76 -18.15 5.94
N GLU A 3 -4.92 -17.27 6.45
CA GLU A 3 -5.35 -15.94 6.91
C GLU A 3 -5.63 -15.05 5.68
N LYS A 4 -6.73 -14.34 5.70
CA LYS A 4 -7.06 -13.39 4.63
C LYS A 4 -6.38 -12.07 4.90
N VAL A 5 -5.51 -11.67 4.00
CA VAL A 5 -4.74 -10.43 4.12
C VAL A 5 -5.12 -9.50 2.97
N ALA A 6 -5.69 -8.36 3.31
CA ALA A 6 -6.00 -7.34 2.32
C ALA A 6 -4.75 -6.53 2.01
N VAL A 7 -4.54 -6.25 0.73
CA VAL A 7 -3.46 -5.36 0.30
C VAL A 7 -4.10 -4.13 -0.32
N VAL A 8 -3.89 -2.98 0.30
CA VAL A 8 -4.35 -1.68 -0.19
C VAL A 8 -3.11 -0.92 -0.62
N PHE A 9 -3.08 -0.46 -1.85
CA PHE A 9 -1.91 0.25 -2.35
C PHE A 9 -2.30 1.53 -3.07
N GLY A 10 -1.39 2.48 -3.08
CA GLY A 10 -1.60 3.75 -3.76
C GLY A 10 -0.50 4.74 -3.43
N THR A 11 -0.59 5.90 -4.03
CA THR A 11 0.39 6.96 -3.80
C THR A 11 0.07 7.77 -2.55
N PHE A 12 -1.20 7.90 -2.19
CA PHE A 12 -1.65 8.67 -1.02
C PHE A 12 -1.04 10.08 -0.98
N ALA A 13 -1.25 10.81 -2.03
CA ALA A 13 -0.65 12.15 -2.16
C ALA A 13 -1.73 13.22 -2.35
N PRO A 14 -2.46 13.63 -1.31
CA PRO A 14 -2.37 13.15 0.08
C PRO A 14 -3.33 11.99 0.39
N LEU A 15 -3.28 11.50 1.63
CA LEU A 15 -4.29 10.60 2.18
C LEU A 15 -5.61 11.37 2.28
N HIS A 16 -6.70 10.76 1.82
CA HIS A 16 -8.03 11.38 1.93
C HIS A 16 -9.07 10.37 2.38
N GLN A 17 -10.30 10.83 2.60
CA GLN A 17 -11.36 10.01 3.18
C GLN A 17 -11.62 8.74 2.36
N GLY A 18 -11.54 8.81 1.04
CA GLY A 18 -11.72 7.65 0.18
C GLY A 18 -10.72 6.53 0.48
N HIS A 19 -9.48 6.89 0.78
CA HIS A 19 -8.45 5.92 1.17
C HIS A 19 -8.79 5.28 2.52
N ILE A 20 -9.23 6.10 3.46
CA ILE A 20 -9.59 5.62 4.80
C ILE A 20 -10.78 4.66 4.72
N ASP A 21 -11.79 5.02 3.93
CA ASP A 21 -12.96 4.18 3.72
C ASP A 21 -12.58 2.83 3.10
N LEU A 22 -11.65 2.83 2.16
CA LEU A 22 -11.17 1.62 1.53
C LEU A 22 -10.47 0.71 2.54
N ILE A 23 -9.62 1.28 3.37
CA ILE A 23 -8.92 0.53 4.41
C ILE A 23 -9.92 -0.06 5.42
N GLN A 24 -10.92 0.74 5.83
CA GLN A 24 -11.94 0.26 6.76
C GLN A 24 -12.75 -0.88 6.15
N ARG A 25 -13.10 -0.79 4.86
CA ARG A 25 -13.82 -1.86 4.18
C ARG A 25 -12.97 -3.12 4.11
N ALA A 26 -11.69 -2.98 3.82
CA ALA A 26 -10.76 -4.11 3.79
C ALA A 26 -10.66 -4.78 5.17
N LYS A 27 -10.64 -3.99 6.23
CA LYS A 27 -10.61 -4.51 7.60
C LYS A 27 -11.84 -5.34 7.94
N ARG A 28 -13.00 -4.97 7.40
CA ARG A 28 -14.23 -5.73 7.65
C ARG A 28 -14.29 -7.06 6.90
N GLN A 29 -13.54 -7.16 5.81
CA GLN A 29 -13.59 -8.35 4.96
C GLN A 29 -12.42 -9.30 5.12
N CYS A 30 -11.36 -8.85 5.77
CA CYS A 30 -10.13 -9.62 5.90
C CYS A 30 -9.63 -9.63 7.33
N ASP A 31 -8.72 -10.55 7.61
CA ASP A 31 -8.16 -10.71 8.94
C ASP A 31 -7.11 -9.64 9.25
N ARG A 32 -6.38 -9.21 8.22
CA ARG A 32 -5.34 -8.18 8.34
C ARG A 32 -5.35 -7.29 7.11
N VAL A 33 -4.81 -6.09 7.26
CA VAL A 33 -4.66 -5.15 6.15
C VAL A 33 -3.20 -4.70 6.09
N ARG A 34 -2.63 -4.76 4.90
CA ARG A 34 -1.30 -4.23 4.63
C ARG A 34 -1.43 -3.12 3.61
N VAL A 35 -1.01 -1.94 3.99
CA VAL A 35 -1.10 -0.74 3.15
C VAL A 35 0.28 -0.47 2.57
N ILE A 36 0.37 -0.41 1.25
CA ILE A 36 1.62 -0.11 0.57
C ILE A 36 1.53 1.31 0.01
N VAL A 37 2.36 2.20 0.53
CA VAL A 37 2.48 3.56 0.03
C VAL A 37 3.56 3.55 -1.02
N SER A 38 3.21 3.82 -2.26
CA SER A 38 4.16 3.79 -3.36
C SER A 38 4.48 5.18 -3.86
N GLY A 39 5.69 5.34 -4.39
CA GLY A 39 6.12 6.60 -4.94
C GLY A 39 7.47 6.47 -5.59
N TYR A 40 7.90 7.53 -6.26
CA TYR A 40 9.18 7.58 -6.91
C TYR A 40 9.70 9.01 -6.90
N LYS A 41 11.00 9.15 -7.14
CA LYS A 41 11.64 10.46 -7.15
C LYS A 41 11.03 11.30 -8.27
N GLY A 42 10.54 12.49 -7.93
CA GLY A 42 9.90 13.39 -8.87
C GLY A 42 8.43 13.10 -9.14
N ASP A 43 7.79 12.25 -8.33
CA ASP A 43 6.38 11.98 -8.49
C ASP A 43 5.53 13.18 -8.05
N ARG A 44 4.21 13.09 -8.26
CA ARG A 44 3.30 14.17 -7.89
C ARG A 44 3.34 14.51 -6.42
N GLY A 45 3.49 13.50 -5.56
CA GLY A 45 3.56 13.73 -4.13
C GLY A 45 4.78 14.57 -3.76
N GLU A 46 5.92 14.25 -4.34
CA GLU A 46 7.14 15.02 -4.10
C GLU A 46 7.00 16.46 -4.60
N GLU A 47 6.36 16.65 -5.76
CA GLU A 47 6.13 17.97 -6.33
C GLU A 47 5.31 18.88 -5.42
N VAL A 48 4.36 18.32 -4.68
CA VAL A 48 3.51 19.09 -3.77
C VAL A 48 4.01 19.11 -2.33
N GLY A 49 5.26 18.74 -2.11
CA GLY A 49 5.87 18.78 -0.79
C GLY A 49 5.60 17.57 0.08
N LEU A 50 5.13 16.47 -0.51
CA LEU A 50 4.85 15.23 0.20
C LEU A 50 5.65 14.07 -0.39
N PRO A 51 6.98 14.03 -0.17
CA PRO A 51 7.78 12.91 -0.67
C PRO A 51 7.36 11.61 -0.01
N LEU A 52 7.73 10.49 -0.63
CA LEU A 52 7.31 9.16 -0.19
C LEU A 52 7.52 8.93 1.31
N GLN A 53 8.67 9.27 1.84
CA GLN A 53 8.98 9.05 3.26
C GLN A 53 8.01 9.81 4.16
N LYS A 54 7.64 11.02 3.77
CA LYS A 54 6.74 11.86 4.56
C LYS A 54 5.31 11.31 4.52
N ARG A 55 4.86 10.88 3.34
CA ARG A 55 3.53 10.26 3.19
C ARG A 55 3.45 8.97 4.01
N PHE A 56 4.46 8.14 3.91
CA PHE A 56 4.54 6.89 4.66
C PHE A 56 4.45 7.16 6.16
N ARG A 57 5.21 8.12 6.64
CA ARG A 57 5.23 8.45 8.07
C ARG A 57 3.86 8.91 8.57
N TYR A 58 3.21 9.79 7.83
CA TYR A 58 1.90 10.30 8.23
C TYR A 58 0.85 9.20 8.29
N ILE A 59 0.84 8.31 7.31
CA ILE A 59 -0.12 7.22 7.31
C ILE A 59 0.18 6.25 8.44
N ARG A 60 1.42 5.94 8.66
CA ARG A 60 1.82 5.04 9.75
C ARG A 60 1.42 5.60 11.11
N GLU A 61 1.58 6.90 11.32
CA GLU A 61 1.16 7.53 12.55
C GLU A 61 -0.35 7.45 12.75
N GLY A 62 -1.12 7.59 11.68
CA GLY A 62 -2.57 7.51 11.75
C GLY A 62 -3.10 6.13 12.13
N PHE A 63 -2.31 5.08 11.90
CA PHE A 63 -2.70 3.72 12.21
C PHE A 63 -1.82 3.09 13.29
N SER A 64 -1.11 3.90 14.07
CA SER A 64 -0.14 3.42 15.05
C SER A 64 -0.76 2.53 16.14
N ASN A 65 -2.03 2.72 16.44
CA ASN A 65 -2.72 1.93 17.46
C ASN A 65 -3.52 0.76 16.89
N ASP A 66 -3.37 0.50 15.60
CA ASP A 66 -4.12 -0.56 14.93
C ASP A 66 -3.19 -1.74 14.64
N GLU A 67 -3.28 -2.78 15.45
CA GLU A 67 -2.41 -3.94 15.33
C GLU A 67 -2.69 -4.77 14.08
N LEU A 68 -3.86 -4.62 13.49
CA LEU A 68 -4.26 -5.39 12.31
C LEU A 68 -3.92 -4.70 11.00
N THR A 69 -3.50 -3.43 11.07
CA THR A 69 -3.15 -2.64 9.89
C THR A 69 -1.66 -2.30 9.94
N GLN A 70 -0.94 -2.74 8.93
CA GLN A 70 0.50 -2.50 8.82
C GLN A 70 0.77 -1.65 7.59
N ILE A 71 1.68 -0.69 7.73
CA ILE A 71 1.99 0.26 6.67
C ILE A 71 3.40 0.00 6.15
N TYR A 72 3.52 -0.06 4.84
CA TYR A 72 4.79 -0.27 4.16
C TYR A 72 4.99 0.81 3.12
N LYS A 73 6.23 1.06 2.76
CA LYS A 73 6.52 1.95 1.64
C LYS A 73 7.26 1.18 0.55
N LEU A 74 6.99 1.55 -0.68
CA LEU A 74 7.63 0.96 -1.84
C LEU A 74 8.11 2.07 -2.76
N ASP A 75 9.42 2.15 -2.93
CA ASP A 75 10.02 3.16 -3.80
C ASP A 75 10.14 2.57 -5.21
N GLU A 76 9.43 3.16 -6.15
CA GLU A 76 9.34 2.70 -7.52
C GLU A 76 10.37 3.35 -8.44
N THR A 77 11.28 4.15 -7.89
CA THR A 77 12.21 4.95 -8.70
C THR A 77 12.97 4.11 -9.72
N ASP A 78 13.41 2.93 -9.31
CA ASP A 78 14.20 2.05 -10.17
C ASP A 78 13.40 1.00 -10.90
N LEU A 79 12.07 1.04 -10.79
CA LEU A 79 11.21 0.07 -11.47
C LEU A 79 10.73 0.63 -12.81
N PRO A 80 10.55 -0.24 -13.83
CA PRO A 80 9.96 0.21 -15.09
C PRO A 80 8.56 0.76 -14.87
N ARG A 81 8.13 1.69 -15.71
CA ARG A 81 6.79 2.25 -15.64
C ARG A 81 5.76 1.30 -16.23
N TYR A 82 4.51 1.46 -15.78
CA TYR A 82 3.39 0.71 -16.34
C TYR A 82 3.33 0.88 -17.87
N PRO A 83 3.02 -0.16 -18.64
CA PRO A 83 2.61 -1.49 -18.15
C PRO A 83 3.77 -2.45 -17.85
N LEU A 84 4.98 -2.12 -18.25
CA LEU A 84 6.14 -3.02 -18.09
C LEU A 84 6.55 -3.20 -16.63
N GLY A 85 6.21 -2.25 -15.79
CA GLY A 85 6.56 -2.28 -14.38
C GLY A 85 5.67 -3.15 -13.50
N TRP A 86 4.56 -3.70 -14.05
CA TRP A 86 3.59 -4.40 -13.21
C TRP A 86 4.17 -5.65 -12.53
N GLU A 87 4.82 -6.52 -13.29
CA GLU A 87 5.40 -7.73 -12.70
C GLU A 87 6.54 -7.43 -11.72
N PRO A 88 7.52 -6.58 -12.07
CA PRO A 88 8.53 -6.18 -11.10
C PRO A 88 7.95 -5.50 -9.87
N TRP A 89 6.94 -4.66 -10.06
CA TRP A 89 6.26 -3.99 -8.95
C TRP A 89 5.62 -5.01 -8.01
N LEU A 90 4.86 -5.96 -8.58
CA LEU A 90 4.18 -6.98 -7.80
C LEU A 90 5.18 -7.82 -7.00
N LYS A 91 6.27 -8.22 -7.64
CA LYS A 91 7.31 -8.99 -6.97
C LYS A 91 7.89 -8.20 -5.80
N THR A 92 8.22 -6.94 -6.03
CA THR A 92 8.77 -6.07 -4.98
C THR A 92 7.76 -5.86 -3.86
N ALA A 93 6.49 -5.69 -4.20
CA ALA A 93 5.43 -5.53 -3.20
C ALA A 93 5.30 -6.77 -2.32
N LEU A 94 5.31 -7.95 -2.91
CA LEU A 94 5.21 -9.20 -2.16
C LEU A 94 6.39 -9.40 -1.22
N GLU A 95 7.58 -9.02 -1.65
CA GLU A 95 8.77 -9.07 -0.81
C GLU A 95 8.68 -8.04 0.32
N THR A 96 8.18 -6.85 0.02
CA THR A 96 8.05 -5.78 1.00
C THR A 96 7.13 -6.16 2.15
N ILE A 97 5.99 -6.79 1.85
CA ILE A 97 5.05 -7.21 2.88
C ILE A 97 5.38 -8.57 3.48
N GLN A 98 6.47 -9.19 3.03
CA GLN A 98 6.91 -10.51 3.50
C GLN A 98 5.82 -11.56 3.36
N TYR A 99 5.26 -11.65 2.16
CA TYR A 99 4.17 -12.56 1.85
C TYR A 99 4.55 -14.03 2.06
N HIS A 100 3.65 -14.77 2.70
CA HIS A 100 3.78 -16.20 2.94
C HIS A 100 2.65 -16.96 2.26
N ALA A 101 2.93 -17.52 1.10
CA ALA A 101 1.91 -18.18 0.28
C ALA A 101 1.21 -19.34 1.01
N GLU A 102 1.91 -20.02 1.90
CA GLU A 102 1.34 -21.16 2.62
C GLU A 102 0.39 -20.76 3.75
N ARG A 103 0.53 -19.54 4.26
CA ARG A 103 -0.21 -19.08 5.43
C ARG A 103 -1.24 -18.00 5.10
N GLU A 104 -1.11 -17.36 3.96
CA GLU A 104 -1.87 -16.15 3.65
C GLU A 104 -2.54 -16.25 2.29
N GLU A 105 -3.76 -15.71 2.25
CA GLU A 105 -4.48 -15.48 1.00
C GLU A 105 -4.57 -13.98 0.81
N LEU A 106 -3.99 -13.48 -0.27
CA LEU A 106 -3.98 -12.04 -0.53
C LEU A 106 -5.21 -11.63 -1.33
N ILE A 107 -5.81 -10.52 -0.92
CA ILE A 107 -6.93 -9.92 -1.63
C ILE A 107 -6.56 -8.44 -1.85
N PHE A 108 -6.42 -8.06 -3.11
CA PHE A 108 -6.07 -6.69 -3.44
C PHE A 108 -7.31 -5.81 -3.51
N PHE A 109 -7.27 -4.69 -2.82
CA PHE A 109 -8.34 -3.70 -2.82
C PHE A 109 -7.89 -2.48 -3.60
N VAL A 110 -8.63 -2.14 -4.64
CA VAL A 110 -8.34 -0.98 -5.48
C VAL A 110 -9.45 0.03 -5.26
N GLY A 111 -9.09 1.21 -4.80
CA GLY A 111 -10.06 2.21 -4.40
C GLY A 111 -10.65 2.99 -5.53
N GLU A 112 -9.82 3.44 -6.44
CA GLU A 112 -10.25 4.38 -7.45
C GLU A 112 -9.92 3.92 -8.85
N LYS A 113 -10.76 4.32 -9.77
CA LYS A 113 -10.42 4.21 -11.17
C LYS A 113 -9.41 5.28 -11.49
N ALA A 114 -8.41 4.86 -12.16
CA ALA A 114 -7.43 5.81 -12.67
C ALA A 114 -8.07 6.71 -13.71
#